data_3d7a92e7c3142ab6bef162113d335694
#
_entry.id   3d7a92e7c3142ab6bef162113d335694
#
_cell.length_a   1.000
_cell.length_b   1.000
_cell.length_c   1.000
_cell.angle_alpha   90.00
_cell.angle_beta   90.00
_cell.angle_gamma   90.00
#
_symmetry.space_group_name_H-M   'P 1'
#
loop_
_entity.id
_entity.type
_entity.pdbx_description
1 polymer ?
#
loop_
_entity_poly.entity_id
_entity_poly.type
_entity_poly.pdbx_seq_one_letter_code
_entity_poly.pdbx_strand_id
1 'polypeptide(L)'
;MYVAVKMRDDKYVQNARIDQLYKGDSFEILLDSDFYGDFDSTTLNNDDYQIAINPGHGSPSGPKEAFVFYPANQSGPRDDIDIATKRSGGITRIEVAIPWTTFNVEPQAGAKFGFSIGISDNDDPTRDVQQTFLSNIRKRVLANPTTWGDLTLLP
;
A
#
# COMPACT_ATOMS: atom_id res chain seq x y z
N MET A 1 4.51 -0.27 -12.01
CA MET A 1 4.15 1.00 -11.31
C MET A 1 5.27 1.38 -10.35
N TYR A 2 5.69 2.65 -10.34
CA TYR A 2 6.65 3.16 -9.35
C TYR A 2 5.93 4.11 -8.39
N VAL A 3 6.15 3.92 -7.09
CA VAL A 3 5.56 4.75 -6.04
C VAL A 3 6.67 5.26 -5.13
N ALA A 4 6.69 6.57 -4.87
CA ALA A 4 7.59 7.19 -3.90
C ALA A 4 6.79 7.82 -2.76
N VAL A 5 7.12 7.46 -1.53
CA VAL A 5 6.48 7.95 -0.32
C VAL A 5 7.49 8.63 0.58
N LYS A 6 7.11 9.79 1.13
CA LYS A 6 7.89 10.51 2.14
C LYS A 6 7.05 10.67 3.39
N MET A 7 7.41 9.97 4.44
CA MET A 7 6.74 10.01 5.74
C MET A 7 7.58 10.82 6.72
N ARG A 8 6.93 11.71 7.49
CA ARG A 8 7.55 12.34 8.67
C ARG A 8 6.94 11.68 9.90
N ASP A 9 7.80 11.14 10.72
CA ASP A 9 7.44 10.38 11.91
C ASP A 9 8.61 10.47 12.90
N ASP A 10 8.33 10.64 14.19
CA ASP A 10 9.36 10.79 15.23
C ASP A 10 9.92 9.44 15.68
N LYS A 11 9.15 8.37 15.60
CA LYS A 11 9.54 7.05 16.07
C LYS A 11 9.21 5.97 15.05
N TYR A 12 10.21 5.23 14.62
CA TYR A 12 10.04 4.13 13.68
C TYR A 12 9.84 2.81 14.42
N VAL A 13 8.67 2.20 14.25
CA VAL A 13 8.32 0.89 14.83
C VAL A 13 7.67 0.00 13.79
N GLN A 14 8.42 -0.92 13.20
CA GLN A 14 7.90 -1.93 12.27
C GLN A 14 8.43 -3.32 12.66
N ASN A 15 7.74 -3.95 13.59
CA ASN A 15 8.03 -5.31 14.05
C ASN A 15 7.03 -6.33 13.51
N ALA A 16 5.89 -5.87 12.99
CA ALA A 16 4.88 -6.72 12.39
C ALA A 16 5.36 -7.33 11.06
N ARG A 17 4.89 -8.50 10.74
CA ARG A 17 5.31 -9.30 9.57
C ARG A 17 4.12 -9.91 8.84
N ILE A 18 4.33 -10.26 7.58
CA ILE A 18 3.39 -11.03 6.74
C ILE A 18 2.04 -10.29 6.68
N ASP A 19 0.96 -10.94 7.08
CA ASP A 19 -0.41 -10.43 7.07
C ASP A 19 -0.72 -9.43 8.20
N GLN A 20 0.28 -9.05 8.99
CA GLN A 20 0.15 -8.06 10.06
C GLN A 20 0.89 -6.76 9.77
N LEU A 21 1.46 -6.56 8.57
CA LEU A 21 2.31 -5.41 8.24
C LEU A 21 1.68 -4.05 8.58
N TYR A 22 0.36 -3.93 8.48
CA TYR A 22 -0.39 -2.73 8.83
C TYR A 22 -0.35 -2.35 10.32
N LYS A 23 0.15 -3.25 11.19
CA LYS A 23 0.30 -3.00 12.64
C LYS A 23 1.62 -2.34 13.01
N GLY A 24 2.39 -1.91 12.05
CA GLY A 24 3.63 -1.15 12.22
C GLY A 24 3.69 -0.01 11.23
N ASP A 25 4.82 0.72 11.22
CA ASP A 25 5.09 1.77 10.25
C ASP A 25 5.18 1.18 8.86
N SER A 26 4.13 1.36 8.12
CA SER A 26 3.96 0.79 6.79
C SER A 26 3.12 1.69 5.91
N PHE A 27 3.04 1.39 4.63
CA PHE A 27 2.03 2.00 3.81
C PHE A 27 1.26 0.97 3.00
N GLU A 28 0.02 1.31 2.67
CA GLU A 28 -0.89 0.50 1.89
C GLU A 28 -1.19 1.19 0.56
N ILE A 29 -1.33 0.38 -0.47
CA ILE A 29 -1.84 0.77 -1.78
C ILE A 29 -3.15 0.03 -1.99
N LEU A 30 -4.17 0.77 -2.38
CA LEU A 30 -5.43 0.24 -2.91
C LEU A 30 -5.50 0.60 -4.38
N LEU A 31 -5.86 -0.36 -5.22
CA LEU A 31 -6.02 -0.16 -6.65
C LEU A 31 -7.17 -1.02 -7.16
N ASP A 32 -8.15 -0.38 -7.76
CA ASP A 32 -9.20 -0.99 -8.57
C ASP A 32 -8.74 -0.95 -10.04
N SER A 33 -8.56 -2.10 -10.64
CA SER A 33 -7.97 -2.23 -11.97
C SER A 33 -8.99 -2.21 -13.11
N ASP A 34 -10.30 -2.33 -12.83
CA ASP A 34 -11.39 -2.20 -13.80
C ASP A 34 -12.35 -1.03 -13.48
N PHE A 35 -11.80 0.15 -13.27
CA PHE A 35 -12.50 1.38 -12.89
C PHE A 35 -13.84 1.64 -13.60
N TYR A 36 -14.02 1.18 -14.83
CA TYR A 36 -15.25 1.41 -15.60
C TYR A 36 -16.21 0.22 -15.60
N GLY A 37 -15.71 -0.99 -15.38
CA GLY A 37 -16.52 -2.21 -15.46
C GLY A 37 -17.48 -2.35 -14.31
N ASP A 38 -17.09 -1.83 -13.14
CA ASP A 38 -17.87 -1.92 -11.92
C ASP A 38 -17.86 -0.64 -11.07
N PHE A 39 -17.78 0.51 -11.73
CA PHE A 39 -17.66 1.87 -11.17
C PHE A 39 -18.57 2.16 -9.96
N ASP A 40 -19.73 1.54 -9.85
CA ASP A 40 -20.69 1.70 -8.77
C ASP A 40 -20.71 0.53 -7.78
N SER A 41 -19.77 -0.43 -7.91
CA SER A 41 -19.62 -1.54 -6.95
C SER A 41 -19.12 -1.03 -5.60
N THR A 42 -19.91 -1.25 -4.55
CA THR A 42 -19.56 -0.86 -3.18
C THR A 42 -18.85 -1.97 -2.39
N THR A 43 -18.51 -3.05 -3.05
CA THR A 43 -17.87 -4.23 -2.45
C THR A 43 -16.67 -4.65 -3.27
N LEU A 44 -15.60 -5.10 -2.58
CA LEU A 44 -14.41 -5.60 -3.23
C LEU A 44 -14.70 -6.82 -4.11
N ASN A 45 -14.02 -6.88 -5.24
CA ASN A 45 -14.05 -8.02 -6.17
C ASN A 45 -12.61 -8.38 -6.63
N ASN A 46 -12.46 -9.27 -7.63
CA ASN A 46 -11.15 -9.84 -7.97
C ASN A 46 -10.20 -8.89 -8.71
N ASP A 47 -10.61 -7.71 -9.11
CA ASP A 47 -9.81 -6.65 -9.73
C ASP A 47 -9.45 -5.52 -8.77
N ASP A 48 -9.92 -5.60 -7.53
CA ASP A 48 -9.52 -4.73 -6.42
C ASP A 48 -8.31 -5.27 -5.68
N TYR A 49 -7.31 -4.46 -5.48
CA TYR A 49 -6.07 -4.86 -4.82
C TYR A 49 -5.83 -4.05 -3.54
N GLN A 50 -5.43 -4.76 -2.49
CA GLN A 50 -4.87 -4.17 -1.27
C GLN A 50 -3.49 -4.75 -1.05
N ILE A 51 -2.47 -3.90 -1.08
CA ILE A 51 -1.07 -4.28 -0.87
C ILE A 51 -0.50 -3.47 0.28
N ALA A 52 0.04 -4.14 1.30
CA ALA A 52 0.84 -3.48 2.33
C ALA A 52 2.34 -3.63 2.06
N ILE A 53 3.07 -2.58 2.36
CA ILE A 53 4.52 -2.46 2.18
C ILE A 53 5.16 -2.18 3.53
N ASN A 54 6.03 -3.11 3.95
CA ASN A 54 6.93 -2.94 5.09
C ASN A 54 8.25 -2.30 4.61
N PRO A 55 8.54 -1.05 5.01
CA PRO A 55 9.75 -0.36 4.59
C PRO A 55 11.04 -0.88 5.24
N GLY A 56 10.94 -1.77 6.24
CA GLY A 56 12.08 -2.43 6.89
C GLY A 56 11.72 -2.96 8.27
N HIS A 57 11.78 -4.28 8.46
CA HIS A 57 11.50 -4.93 9.74
C HIS A 57 12.54 -4.57 10.80
N GLY A 58 12.09 -4.13 11.97
CA GLY A 58 12.91 -3.71 13.11
C GLY A 58 13.70 -2.41 12.90
N SER A 59 13.97 -2.03 11.65
CA SER A 59 14.64 -0.78 11.28
C SER A 59 14.47 -0.49 9.79
N PRO A 60 14.65 0.76 9.34
CA PRO A 60 14.59 1.12 7.92
C PRO A 60 15.62 0.39 7.03
N SER A 61 16.69 -0.15 7.60
CA SER A 61 17.68 -0.98 6.90
C SER A 61 17.37 -2.49 6.98
N GLY A 62 16.40 -2.89 7.77
CA GLY A 62 16.00 -4.28 7.93
C GLY A 62 15.35 -4.88 6.68
N PRO A 63 14.98 -6.16 6.72
CA PRO A 63 14.28 -6.84 5.62
C PRO A 63 13.00 -6.11 5.21
N LYS A 64 12.78 -5.99 3.90
CA LYS A 64 11.57 -5.40 3.32
C LYS A 64 10.59 -6.52 3.02
N GLU A 65 9.30 -6.20 3.12
CA GLU A 65 8.25 -7.16 2.81
C GLU A 65 7.10 -6.44 2.09
N ALA A 66 6.48 -7.12 1.15
CA ALA A 66 5.21 -6.74 0.56
C ALA A 66 4.22 -7.90 0.71
N PHE A 67 2.97 -7.57 0.98
CA PHE A 67 1.91 -8.56 1.14
C PHE A 67 0.63 -8.09 0.44
N VAL A 68 0.08 -8.93 -0.41
CA VAL A 68 -1.26 -8.74 -1.00
C VAL A 68 -2.29 -9.31 -0.04
N PHE A 69 -3.19 -8.47 0.46
CA PHE A 69 -4.33 -8.90 1.27
C PHE A 69 -5.51 -9.28 0.41
N TYR A 70 -5.72 -8.55 -0.66
CA TYR A 70 -6.83 -8.72 -1.57
C TYR A 70 -6.38 -8.53 -3.03
N PRO A 71 -6.91 -9.25 -4.01
CA PRO A 71 -7.99 -10.24 -3.91
C PRO A 71 -7.55 -11.53 -3.21
N ALA A 72 -8.50 -12.22 -2.58
CA ALA A 72 -8.23 -13.40 -1.73
C ALA A 72 -7.50 -14.54 -2.45
N ASN A 73 -7.76 -14.73 -3.74
CA ASN A 73 -7.10 -15.73 -4.59
C ASN A 73 -5.65 -15.40 -4.95
N GLN A 74 -5.19 -14.17 -4.65
CA GLN A 74 -3.80 -13.71 -4.83
C GLN A 74 -3.14 -13.32 -3.50
N SER A 75 -3.84 -13.51 -2.37
CA SER A 75 -3.33 -13.14 -1.06
C SER A 75 -2.05 -13.89 -0.72
N GLY A 76 -1.05 -13.15 -0.27
CA GLY A 76 0.25 -13.71 0.11
C GLY A 76 1.41 -12.70 -0.01
N PRO A 77 2.62 -13.12 0.42
CA PRO A 77 3.83 -12.31 0.25
C PRO A 77 4.20 -12.14 -1.22
N ARG A 78 4.84 -11.02 -1.53
CA ARG A 78 5.24 -10.64 -2.90
C ARG A 78 6.73 -10.30 -2.95
N ASP A 79 7.52 -11.29 -3.33
CA ASP A 79 8.98 -11.15 -3.47
C ASP A 79 9.38 -10.46 -4.79
N ASP A 80 8.44 -10.26 -5.71
CA ASP A 80 8.62 -9.58 -6.99
C ASP A 80 8.42 -8.05 -6.92
N ILE A 81 8.14 -7.52 -5.74
CA ILE A 81 8.04 -6.08 -5.47
C ILE A 81 9.37 -5.57 -4.90
N ASP A 82 10.05 -4.70 -5.64
CA ASP A 82 11.29 -4.07 -5.18
C ASP A 82 10.99 -2.90 -4.24
N ILE A 83 11.66 -2.86 -3.08
CA ILE A 83 11.47 -1.84 -2.06
C ILE A 83 12.82 -1.27 -1.64
N ALA A 84 12.98 0.04 -1.76
CA ALA A 84 14.13 0.78 -1.24
C ALA A 84 13.69 1.77 -0.15
N THR A 85 14.45 1.84 0.94
CA THR A 85 14.12 2.70 2.08
C THR A 85 15.34 3.44 2.59
N LYS A 86 15.15 4.72 2.92
CA LYS A 86 16.14 5.56 3.61
C LYS A 86 15.46 6.41 4.67
N ARG A 87 15.98 6.37 5.91
CA ARG A 87 15.51 7.25 6.99
C ARG A 87 16.62 8.17 7.45
N SER A 88 16.30 9.44 7.63
CA SER A 88 17.20 10.46 8.18
C SER A 88 16.37 11.60 8.78
N GLY A 89 16.72 12.04 10.00
CA GLY A 89 16.08 13.18 10.67
C GLY A 89 14.58 13.04 10.85
N GLY A 90 14.08 11.86 11.23
CA GLY A 90 12.64 11.61 11.40
C GLY A 90 11.86 11.57 10.08
N ILE A 91 12.55 11.44 8.95
CA ILE A 91 11.92 11.34 7.63
C ILE A 91 12.30 9.99 7.01
N THR A 92 11.29 9.16 6.75
CA THR A 92 11.42 7.91 5.99
C THR A 92 11.02 8.17 4.54
N ARG A 93 11.91 7.82 3.61
CA ARG A 93 11.65 7.83 2.16
C ARG A 93 11.63 6.39 1.68
N ILE A 94 10.60 6.05 0.96
CA ILE A 94 10.36 4.70 0.45
C ILE A 94 10.12 4.83 -1.04
N GLU A 95 10.79 3.99 -1.82
CA GLU A 95 10.55 3.83 -3.25
C GLU A 95 10.17 2.37 -3.49
N VAL A 96 9.12 2.15 -4.25
CA VAL A 96 8.59 0.81 -4.55
C VAL A 96 8.38 0.66 -6.03
N ALA A 97 8.90 -0.43 -6.60
CA ALA A 97 8.60 -0.86 -7.95
C ALA A 97 7.67 -2.08 -7.91
N ILE A 98 6.45 -1.92 -8.37
CA ILE A 98 5.43 -2.96 -8.41
C ILE A 98 5.22 -3.34 -9.88
N PRO A 99 5.43 -4.61 -10.28
CA PRO A 99 5.09 -5.06 -11.61
C PRO A 99 3.59 -4.84 -11.90
N TRP A 100 3.25 -4.34 -13.08
CA TRP A 100 1.83 -4.17 -13.45
C TRP A 100 1.09 -5.51 -13.54
N THR A 101 1.82 -6.59 -13.77
CA THR A 101 1.29 -7.96 -13.72
C THR A 101 0.76 -8.35 -12.34
N THR A 102 1.20 -7.68 -11.25
CA THR A 102 0.63 -7.83 -9.91
C THR A 102 -0.85 -7.48 -9.89
N PHE A 103 -1.24 -6.50 -10.71
CA PHE A 103 -2.62 -6.01 -10.83
C PHE A 103 -3.35 -6.61 -12.04
N ASN A 104 -2.73 -7.57 -12.72
CA ASN A 104 -3.24 -8.16 -13.95
C ASN A 104 -3.57 -7.11 -15.05
N VAL A 105 -2.77 -6.04 -15.13
CA VAL A 105 -2.96 -4.88 -16.00
C VAL A 105 -1.81 -4.76 -17.02
N GLU A 106 -2.15 -4.45 -18.27
CA GLU A 106 -1.23 -3.88 -19.25
C GLU A 106 -1.39 -2.36 -19.27
N PRO A 107 -0.42 -1.58 -18.73
CA PRO A 107 -0.57 -0.14 -18.57
C PRO A 107 -0.58 0.57 -19.92
N GLN A 108 -1.54 1.43 -20.14
CA GLN A 108 -1.66 2.27 -21.34
C GLN A 108 -1.91 3.73 -20.97
N ALA A 109 -1.44 4.64 -21.81
CA ALA A 109 -1.73 6.06 -21.64
C ALA A 109 -3.25 6.31 -21.67
N GLY A 110 -3.76 7.08 -20.72
CA GLY A 110 -5.18 7.36 -20.55
C GLY A 110 -5.94 6.31 -19.73
N ALA A 111 -5.33 5.17 -19.37
CA ALA A 111 -5.97 4.21 -18.48
C ALA A 111 -6.27 4.85 -17.11
N LYS A 112 -7.44 4.52 -16.55
CA LYS A 112 -7.89 4.99 -15.25
C LYS A 112 -8.08 3.81 -14.31
N PHE A 113 -7.80 4.08 -13.04
CA PHE A 113 -7.88 3.14 -11.93
C PHE A 113 -8.53 3.82 -10.72
N GLY A 114 -9.28 3.09 -9.90
CA GLY A 114 -9.52 3.51 -8.54
C GLY A 114 -8.21 3.43 -7.74
N PHE A 115 -7.91 4.44 -6.89
CA PHE A 115 -6.62 4.47 -6.23
C PHE A 115 -6.63 5.17 -4.88
N SER A 116 -5.98 4.56 -3.90
CA SER A 116 -5.71 5.21 -2.62
C SER A 116 -4.39 4.74 -2.04
N ILE A 117 -3.72 5.63 -1.31
CA ILE A 117 -2.58 5.30 -0.45
C ILE A 117 -2.95 5.61 0.99
N GLY A 118 -2.55 4.72 1.89
CA GLY A 118 -2.65 4.90 3.33
C GLY A 118 -1.32 4.66 4.02
N ILE A 119 -1.09 5.32 5.13
CA ILE A 119 0.09 5.17 5.99
C ILE A 119 -0.39 4.71 7.34
N SER A 120 0.17 3.59 7.81
CA SER A 120 0.01 3.10 9.18
C SER A 120 1.18 3.55 10.03
N ASP A 121 0.90 3.85 11.28
CA ASP A 121 1.85 4.36 12.25
C ASP A 121 1.70 3.62 13.59
N ASN A 122 2.82 3.28 14.20
CA ASN A 122 2.94 2.65 15.50
C ASN A 122 4.11 3.25 16.28
N ASP A 123 3.84 3.80 17.45
CA ASP A 123 4.86 4.32 18.38
C ASP A 123 5.18 3.39 19.56
N ASP A 124 4.54 2.23 19.62
CA ASP A 124 4.75 1.27 20.72
C ASP A 124 5.65 0.12 20.28
N PRO A 125 6.95 0.12 20.65
CA PRO A 125 7.89 -0.94 20.24
C PRO A 125 7.60 -2.31 20.90
N THR A 126 6.67 -2.35 21.85
CA THR A 126 6.32 -3.57 22.61
C THR A 126 5.10 -4.27 22.05
N ARG A 127 4.37 -3.65 21.14
CA ARG A 127 3.15 -4.19 20.55
C ARG A 127 3.05 -3.92 19.05
N ASP A 128 2.57 -4.90 18.33
CA ASP A 128 2.16 -4.75 16.94
C ASP A 128 0.71 -4.21 16.92
N VAL A 129 0.58 -2.91 16.68
CA VAL A 129 -0.72 -2.20 16.68
C VAL A 129 -0.70 -1.06 15.66
N GLN A 130 -1.78 -0.90 14.91
CA GLN A 130 -2.01 0.31 14.13
C GLN A 130 -2.61 1.37 15.06
N GLN A 131 -1.79 2.32 15.52
CA GLN A 131 -2.26 3.38 16.42
C GLN A 131 -2.94 4.50 15.65
N THR A 132 -2.36 4.87 14.52
CA THR A 132 -2.97 5.84 13.61
C THR A 132 -2.92 5.35 12.17
N PHE A 133 -3.83 5.89 11.36
CA PHE A 133 -3.88 5.63 9.94
C PHE A 133 -4.20 6.93 9.19
N LEU A 134 -3.35 7.29 8.25
CA LEU A 134 -3.52 8.46 7.39
C LEU A 134 -3.73 8.02 5.95
N SER A 135 -4.77 8.53 5.28
CA SER A 135 -5.02 8.26 3.86
C SER A 135 -5.00 9.55 3.04
N ASN A 136 -4.60 9.46 1.77
CA ASN A 136 -4.72 10.54 0.80
C ASN A 136 -6.19 10.89 0.50
N ILE A 137 -7.11 9.96 0.75
CA ILE A 137 -8.56 10.16 0.60
C ILE A 137 -9.21 10.16 1.98
N ARG A 138 -9.73 11.33 2.39
CA ARG A 138 -10.24 11.56 3.75
C ARG A 138 -11.40 10.64 4.16
N LYS A 139 -12.25 10.25 3.22
CA LYS A 139 -13.45 9.43 3.46
C LYS A 139 -13.31 8.02 2.93
N ARG A 140 -12.09 7.56 2.69
CA ARG A 140 -11.84 6.21 2.20
C ARG A 140 -12.45 5.16 3.13
N VAL A 141 -13.16 4.21 2.54
CA VAL A 141 -13.61 2.96 3.18
C VAL A 141 -12.85 1.81 2.52
N LEU A 142 -12.11 1.01 3.30
CA LEU A 142 -11.22 -0.04 2.78
C LEU A 142 -11.94 -1.00 1.82
N ALA A 143 -13.11 -1.48 2.20
CA ALA A 143 -13.87 -2.48 1.45
C ALA A 143 -14.86 -1.87 0.44
N ASN A 144 -14.73 -0.58 0.10
CA ASN A 144 -15.62 0.08 -0.84
C ASN A 144 -14.82 0.89 -1.88
N PRO A 145 -14.55 0.34 -3.08
CA PRO A 145 -13.75 0.99 -4.13
C PRO A 145 -14.32 2.34 -4.58
N THR A 146 -15.64 2.54 -4.55
CA THR A 146 -16.27 3.81 -4.94
C THR A 146 -15.84 5.01 -4.07
N THR A 147 -15.18 4.75 -2.94
CA THR A 147 -14.65 5.78 -2.03
C THR A 147 -13.17 6.07 -2.24
N TRP A 148 -12.51 5.35 -3.14
CA TRP A 148 -11.10 5.59 -3.49
C TRP A 148 -11.00 6.75 -4.48
N GLY A 149 -9.82 7.33 -4.63
CA GLY A 149 -9.59 8.38 -5.62
C GLY A 149 -9.32 7.80 -7.00
N ASP A 150 -9.11 8.68 -7.97
CA ASP A 150 -8.81 8.31 -9.35
C ASP A 150 -7.31 8.43 -9.63
N LEU A 151 -6.76 7.47 -10.34
CA LEU A 151 -5.44 7.50 -10.93
C LEU A 151 -5.57 7.43 -12.47
N THR A 152 -4.95 8.36 -13.18
CA THR A 152 -4.89 8.32 -14.65
C THR A 152 -3.45 8.25 -15.10
N LEU A 153 -3.12 7.30 -15.97
CA LEU A 153 -1.80 7.23 -16.59
C LEU A 153 -1.71 8.29 -17.71
N LEU A 154 -0.73 9.16 -17.60
CA LEU A 154 -0.45 10.17 -18.62
C LEU A 154 0.44 9.60 -19.74
N PRO A 155 0.39 10.17 -20.97
CA PRO A 155 1.28 9.80 -22.06
C PRO A 155 2.76 9.99 -21.72
#